data_f4f42252ae076767143f84d3ebd63936
#
_entry.id   f4f42252ae076767143f84d3ebd63936
#
_cell.length_a   1.000
_cell.length_b   1.000
_cell.length_c   1.000
_cell.angle_alpha   90.00
_cell.angle_beta   90.00
_cell.angle_gamma   90.00
#
_symmetry.space_group_name_H-M   'P 1'
#
loop_
_entity.id
_entity.type
_entity.pdbx_description
1 polymer ?
#
loop_
_entity_poly.entity_id
_entity_poly.type
_entity_poly.pdbx_seq_one_letter_code
_entity_poly.pdbx_strand_id
1 'polypeptide(L)' 'YGGSADGTLIPERIIARAAKLLRADGLMVMEHDITQGERLAAFARTCGFVDVTVHNDYTGRPRYLTAEKQPAQ' A
#
# COMPACT_ATOMS: atom_id res chain seq x y z
N TYR A 1 15.77 -1.24 -10.09
CA TYR A 1 15.80 -1.78 -9.13
C TYR A 1 14.95 -2.92 -9.09
N GLY A 2 15.34 -3.79 -8.50
CA GLY A 2 14.50 -4.72 -8.45
C GLY A 2 14.35 -5.75 -9.31
N GLY A 3 14.39 -6.25 -9.95
CA GLY A 3 14.23 -7.46 -10.66
C GLY A 3 12.84 -7.99 -10.72
N SER A 4 11.87 -7.10 -10.62
CA SER A 4 10.48 -7.51 -10.79
C SER A 4 10.01 -7.13 -12.18
N ALA A 5 9.46 -8.08 -12.89
CA ALA A 5 9.03 -7.84 -14.26
C ALA A 5 7.81 -6.93 -14.32
N ASP A 6 6.95 -6.97 -13.33
CA ASP A 6 5.72 -6.18 -13.35
C ASP A 6 5.79 -4.95 -12.46
N GLY A 7 6.90 -4.71 -11.79
CA GLY A 7 7.08 -3.54 -10.98
C GLY A 7 6.31 -3.50 -9.67
N THR A 8 5.57 -4.56 -9.34
CA THR A 8 4.79 -4.56 -8.10
C THR A 8 5.42 -5.39 -7.00
N LEU A 9 6.36 -6.24 -7.33
CA LEU A 9 6.93 -7.17 -6.36
C LEU A 9 7.58 -6.45 -5.18
N ILE A 10 8.34 -5.40 -5.45
CA ILE A 10 9.00 -4.67 -4.39
C ILE A 10 8.02 -3.85 -3.56
N PRO A 11 7.08 -3.11 -4.16
CA PRO A 11 6.05 -2.44 -3.37
C PRO A 11 5.24 -3.40 -2.51
N GLU A 12 4.92 -4.57 -3.03
CA GLU A 12 4.17 -5.55 -2.24
C GLU A 12 4.99 -6.04 -1.05
N ARG A 13 6.29 -6.21 -1.23
CA ARG A 13 7.17 -6.58 -0.11
C ARG A 13 7.19 -5.51 0.96
N ILE A 14 7.20 -4.26 0.56
CA ILE A 14 7.18 -3.14 1.51
C ILE A 14 5.88 -3.16 2.30
N ILE A 15 4.77 -3.40 1.63
CA ILE A 15 3.48 -3.48 2.31
C ILE A 15 3.46 -4.64 3.30
N ALA A 16 3.92 -5.81 2.88
CA ALA A 16 3.94 -6.96 3.77
C ALA A 16 4.82 -6.71 4.99
N ARG A 17 5.95 -6.05 4.77
CA ARG A 17 6.85 -5.76 5.87
C ARG A 17 6.26 -4.72 6.82
N ALA A 18 5.61 -3.70 6.27
CA ALA A 18 4.94 -2.70 7.08
C ALA A 18 3.85 -3.33 7.93
N ALA A 19 3.15 -4.32 7.39
CA ALA A 19 2.11 -5.02 8.15
C ALA A 19 2.68 -5.69 9.39
N LYS A 20 3.93 -6.11 9.35
CA LYS A 20 4.58 -6.75 10.48
C LYS A 20 5.19 -5.74 11.46
N LEU A 21 5.67 -4.61 10.94
CA LEU A 21 6.45 -3.68 11.74
C LEU A 21 5.61 -2.56 12.35
N LEU A 22 4.53 -2.18 11.70
CA LEU A 22 3.67 -1.13 12.23
C LEU A 22 2.90 -1.65 13.44
N ARG A 23 2.83 -0.83 14.45
CA ARG A 23 1.97 -1.15 15.58
C ARG A 23 0.52 -0.94 15.21
N ALA A 24 -0.38 -1.42 16.05
CA ALA A 24 -1.82 -1.23 15.85
C ALA A 24 -2.13 0.25 15.69
N ASP A 25 -3.05 0.56 14.80
CA ASP A 25 -3.43 1.93 14.45
C ASP A 25 -2.35 2.72 13.73
N GLY A 26 -1.25 2.08 13.34
CA GLY A 26 -0.22 2.74 12.57
C GLY A 26 -0.69 3.03 11.16
N LEU A 27 -0.19 4.11 10.58
CA LEU A 27 -0.56 4.54 9.24
C LEU A 27 0.59 4.26 8.27
N MET A 28 0.25 3.69 7.11
CA MET A 28 1.20 3.52 6.03
C MET A 28 0.81 4.45 4.88
N VAL A 29 1.80 5.13 4.32
CA VAL A 29 1.61 5.95 3.12
C VAL A 29 2.63 5.49 2.10
N MET A 30 2.18 5.19 0.88
CA MET A 30 3.07 4.67 -0.14
C MET A 30 2.74 5.30 -1.50
N GLU A 31 3.76 5.84 -2.14
CA GLU A 31 3.63 6.30 -3.52
C GLU A 31 3.73 5.11 -4.46
N HIS A 32 3.06 5.21 -5.58
CA HIS A 32 3.08 4.13 -6.57
C HIS A 32 2.82 4.70 -7.96
N ASP A 33 3.07 3.85 -8.96
CA ASP A 33 2.72 4.16 -10.32
C ASP A 33 1.21 4.18 -10.48
N ILE A 34 0.72 4.98 -11.41
CA ILE A 34 -0.73 5.11 -11.62
C ILE A 34 -1.37 3.77 -11.99
N THR A 35 -0.61 2.85 -12.56
CA THR A 35 -1.16 1.55 -12.97
C THR A 35 -1.19 0.54 -11.84
N GLN A 36 -0.65 0.87 -10.67
CA GLN A 36 -0.47 -0.09 -9.58
C GLN A 36 -1.41 0.12 -8.41
N GLY A 37 -2.11 1.24 -8.37
CA GLY A 37 -2.84 1.63 -7.16
C GLY A 37 -3.83 0.58 -6.66
N GLU A 38 -4.73 0.13 -7.54
CA GLU A 38 -5.76 -0.81 -7.12
C GLU A 38 -5.17 -2.15 -6.73
N ARG A 39 -4.14 -2.58 -7.45
CA ARG A 39 -3.48 -3.84 -7.16
C ARG A 39 -2.81 -3.81 -5.80
N LEU A 40 -2.11 -2.73 -5.50
CA LEU A 40 -1.44 -2.58 -4.23
C LEU A 40 -2.44 -2.42 -3.09
N ALA A 41 -3.55 -1.71 -3.34
CA ALA A 41 -4.59 -1.57 -2.33
C ALA A 41 -5.19 -2.94 -1.99
N ALA A 42 -5.46 -3.76 -3.00
CA ALA A 42 -6.00 -5.09 -2.75
C ALA A 42 -5.01 -5.93 -1.94
N PHE A 43 -3.73 -5.85 -2.28
CA PHE A 43 -2.71 -6.58 -1.54
C PHE A 43 -2.62 -6.10 -0.09
N ALA A 44 -2.70 -4.80 0.13
CA ALA A 44 -2.65 -4.26 1.49
C ALA A 44 -3.81 -4.81 2.34
N ARG A 45 -4.99 -4.90 1.74
CA ARG A 45 -6.13 -5.47 2.46
C ARG A 45 -5.89 -6.92 2.84
N THR A 46 -5.23 -7.69 1.97
CA THR A 46 -4.93 -9.08 2.31
C THR A 46 -3.87 -9.19 3.41
N CYS A 47 -3.09 -8.15 3.62
CA CYS A 47 -2.09 -8.13 4.69
C CYS A 47 -2.66 -7.64 6.02
N GLY A 48 -3.94 -7.33 6.07
CA GLY A 48 -4.59 -6.94 7.31
C GLY A 48 -4.72 -5.44 7.50
N PHE A 49 -4.39 -4.64 6.49
CA PHE A 49 -4.63 -3.21 6.59
C PHE A 49 -6.11 -2.90 6.40
N VAL A 50 -6.57 -1.86 7.07
CA VAL A 50 -7.94 -1.37 6.96
C VAL A 50 -7.90 0.06 6.45
N ASP A 51 -9.07 0.55 6.03
CA ASP A 51 -9.19 1.92 5.51
C ASP A 51 -8.17 2.20 4.41
N VAL A 52 -7.99 1.22 3.52
CA VAL A 52 -7.05 1.34 2.42
C VAL A 52 -7.68 2.24 1.35
N THR A 53 -7.02 3.33 1.04
CA THR A 53 -7.52 4.31 0.08
C THR A 53 -6.44 4.67 -0.92
N VAL A 54 -6.81 4.67 -2.19
CA VAL A 54 -5.93 5.15 -3.25
C VAL A 54 -6.25 6.62 -3.48
N HIS A 55 -5.24 7.47 -3.41
CA HIS A 55 -5.41 8.91 -3.56
C HIS A 55 -4.89 9.38 -4.89
N ASN A 56 -5.55 10.38 -5.43
CA ASN A 56 -5.14 10.99 -6.69
C ASN A 56 -4.17 12.13 -6.41
N ASP A 57 -3.29 12.38 -7.38
CA ASP A 57 -2.49 13.60 -7.33
C ASP A 57 -3.35 14.78 -7.80
N TYR A 58 -2.77 15.96 -7.84
CA TYR A 58 -3.54 17.15 -8.20
C TYR A 58 -3.99 17.15 -9.67
N THR A 59 -3.48 16.22 -10.48
CA THR A 59 -3.96 16.06 -11.85
C THR A 59 -5.05 15.01 -11.97
N GLY A 60 -5.44 14.40 -10.84
CA GLY A 60 -6.50 13.41 -10.84
C GLY A 60 -6.04 11.99 -11.08
N ARG A 61 -4.75 11.73 -11.08
CA ARG A 61 -4.23 10.39 -11.27
C ARG A 61 -3.93 9.71 -9.94
N PRO A 62 -4.23 8.40 -9.79
CA PRO A 62 -3.91 7.69 -8.54
C PRO A 62 -2.39 7.61 -8.36
N ARG A 63 -1.87 8.21 -7.32
CA ARG A 63 -0.43 8.31 -7.12
C ARG A 63 0.07 7.77 -5.79
N TYR A 64 -0.79 7.68 -4.79
CA TYR A 64 -0.35 7.11 -3.52
C TYR A 64 -1.52 6.49 -2.80
N LEU A 65 -1.22 5.58 -1.91
CA LEU A 65 -2.25 4.96 -1.09
C LEU A 65 -1.93 5.18 0.38
N THR A 66 -2.98 5.20 1.18
CA THR A 66 -2.87 5.20 2.62
C THR A 66 -3.60 3.97 3.16
N ALA A 67 -3.09 3.42 4.24
CA ALA A 67 -3.67 2.25 4.85
C ALA A 67 -3.36 2.28 6.34
N GLU A 68 -4.33 1.86 7.15
CA GLU A 68 -4.13 1.80 8.58
C GLU A 68 -3.95 0.37 9.03
N LYS A 69 -3.03 0.17 9.94
CA LYS A 69 -2.87 -1.13 10.57
C LYS A 69 -4.11 -1.41 11.42
N GLN A 70 -4.62 -2.62 11.31
CA GLN A 70 -5.80 -2.99 12.05
C GLN A 70 -5.58 -2.77 13.54
N PRO A 71 -6.55 -2.17 14.25
CA PRO A 71 -6.40 -1.93 15.69
C PRO A 71 -6.22 -3.22 16.46
N ALA A 72 -5.53 -3.13 17.56
CA ALA A 72 -5.39 -4.27 18.47
C ALA A 72 -6.75 -4.65 19.05
N GLN A 73 -6.94 -5.92 19.27
CA GLN A 73 -8.20 -6.43 19.81
C GLN A 73 -8.07 -6.83 21.25
#